data_f729bd0ee016be5ee318f8faa96a56e6
#
_entry.id   f729bd0ee016be5ee318f8faa96a56e6
#
_cell.length_a   1.000
_cell.length_b   1.000
_cell.length_c   1.000
_cell.angle_alpha   90.00
_cell.angle_beta   90.00
_cell.angle_gamma   90.00
#
_symmetry.space_group_name_H-M   'P 1'
#
loop_
_entity.id
_entity.type
_entity.pdbx_description
1 polymer ?
#
loop_
_entity_poly.entity_id
_entity_poly.type
_entity_poly.pdbx_seq_one_letter_code
_entity_poly.pdbx_strand_id
1 'polypeptide(L)'
;MENYYGTPRKYVEEQLSAGKDVILEIEIQGAMKIREKFPDTLLVFVCPPSMAELKNRLVGRGTETLDVINGRLRRAVEESRGMDKYDYLLINDDLEECVDTLHETIRCERMRTSRNHDFVSRIQKEAEAFL
;
A
#
# COMPACT_ATOMS: atom_id res chain seq x y z
N MET A 1 -10.61 -16.75 -4.37
CA MET A 1 -10.36 -16.39 -4.76
C MET A 1 -9.58 -16.29 -5.34
N GLU A 2 -9.40 -16.50 -5.71
CA GLU A 2 -8.67 -16.45 -6.24
C GLU A 2 -8.25 -15.55 -6.77
N ASN A 3 -8.54 -15.01 -6.82
CA ASN A 3 -8.11 -14.09 -7.39
C ASN A 3 -8.14 -12.93 -6.81
N TYR A 4 -7.89 -12.88 -6.00
CA TYR A 4 -7.79 -11.98 -5.58
C TYR A 4 -7.63 -11.02 -5.75
N TYR A 5 -7.54 -11.51 -5.55
CA TYR A 5 -7.29 -10.35 -6.17
C TYR A 5 -8.25 -10.14 -7.24
N GLY A 6 -9.43 -9.90 -7.05
CA GLY A 6 -10.45 -9.76 -8.04
C GLY A 6 -10.28 -8.63 -9.02
N THR A 7 -9.28 -7.75 -8.85
CA THR A 7 -9.08 -6.62 -9.77
C THR A 7 -8.36 -7.09 -11.03
N PRO A 8 -9.00 -6.99 -12.21
CA PRO A 8 -8.36 -7.42 -13.44
C PRO A 8 -7.12 -6.60 -13.75
N ARG A 9 -6.05 -7.28 -14.13
CA ARG A 9 -4.80 -6.65 -14.51
C ARG A 9 -5.00 -5.59 -15.60
N LYS A 10 -5.81 -5.93 -16.59
CA LYS A 10 -6.09 -5.02 -17.72
C LYS A 10 -6.69 -3.70 -17.24
N TYR A 11 -7.63 -3.76 -16.31
CA TYR A 11 -8.25 -2.57 -15.77
C TYR A 11 -7.22 -1.67 -15.08
N VAL A 12 -6.35 -2.27 -14.26
CA VAL A 12 -5.30 -1.53 -13.56
C VAL A 12 -4.36 -0.87 -14.57
N GLU A 13 -3.93 -1.62 -15.58
CA GLU A 13 -3.03 -1.09 -16.60
C GLU A 13 -3.66 0.06 -17.37
N GLU A 14 -4.94 -0.04 -17.69
CA GLU A 14 -5.68 1.03 -18.38
C GLU A 14 -5.72 2.30 -17.53
N GLN A 15 -5.99 2.16 -16.23
CA GLN A 15 -6.05 3.31 -15.34
C GLN A 15 -4.68 3.99 -15.19
N LEU A 16 -3.63 3.20 -15.04
CA LEU A 16 -2.27 3.73 -14.94
C LEU A 16 -1.85 4.43 -16.24
N SER A 17 -2.19 3.86 -17.39
CA SER A 17 -1.91 4.47 -18.69
C SER A 17 -2.64 5.79 -18.88
N ALA A 18 -3.79 5.95 -18.22
CA ALA A 18 -4.54 7.19 -18.26
C ALA A 18 -4.02 8.24 -17.29
N GLY A 19 -2.91 7.97 -16.61
CA GLY A 19 -2.30 8.90 -15.67
C GLY A 19 -2.92 8.89 -14.29
N LYS A 20 -3.71 7.88 -13.99
CA LYS A 20 -4.37 7.75 -12.68
C LYS A 20 -3.59 6.84 -11.76
N ASP A 21 -3.66 7.11 -10.47
CA ASP A 21 -3.14 6.22 -9.45
C ASP A 21 -4.19 5.15 -9.16
N VAL A 22 -3.73 3.96 -8.80
CA VAL A 22 -4.61 2.86 -8.41
C VAL A 22 -4.20 2.36 -7.04
N ILE A 23 -5.16 2.29 -6.14
CA ILE A 23 -4.94 1.77 -4.79
C ILE A 23 -5.61 0.41 -4.70
N LEU A 24 -4.84 -0.59 -4.29
CA LEU A 24 -5.36 -1.93 -4.05
C LEU A 24 -5.32 -2.22 -2.55
N GLU A 25 -6.45 -2.65 -2.02
CA GLU A 25 -6.54 -3.09 -0.64
C GLU A 25 -6.51 -4.61 -0.65
N ILE A 26 -5.35 -5.17 -0.36
CA ILE A 26 -5.13 -6.61 -0.44
C ILE A 26 -4.31 -7.09 0.76
N GLU A 27 -4.38 -8.40 1.01
CA GLU A 27 -3.60 -9.00 2.09
C GLU A 27 -2.15 -9.21 1.66
N ILE A 28 -1.30 -9.58 2.63
CA ILE A 28 0.14 -9.63 2.39
C ILE A 28 0.56 -10.56 1.26
N GLN A 29 -0.09 -11.71 1.12
CA GLN A 29 0.27 -12.66 0.06
C GLN A 29 0.02 -12.05 -1.31
N GLY A 30 -1.10 -11.34 -1.46
CA GLY A 30 -1.41 -10.63 -2.69
C GLY A 30 -0.43 -9.50 -2.94
N ALA A 31 -0.06 -8.76 -1.90
CA ALA A 31 0.88 -7.66 -2.02
C ALA A 31 2.25 -8.16 -2.50
N MET A 32 2.72 -9.26 -1.96
CA MET A 32 4.01 -9.84 -2.38
C MET A 32 3.97 -10.30 -3.83
N LYS A 33 2.87 -10.88 -4.27
CA LYS A 33 2.72 -11.29 -5.68
C LYS A 33 2.70 -10.09 -6.61
N ILE A 34 2.02 -9.02 -6.22
CA ILE A 34 1.98 -7.79 -7.02
C ILE A 34 3.39 -7.20 -7.15
N ARG A 35 4.13 -7.12 -6.06
CA ARG A 35 5.50 -6.60 -6.10
C ARG A 35 6.40 -7.44 -6.99
N GLU A 36 6.23 -8.75 -6.98
CA GLU A 36 7.02 -9.64 -7.81
C GLU A 36 6.82 -9.34 -9.29
N LYS A 37 5.59 -9.07 -9.71
CA LYS A 37 5.26 -8.76 -11.09
C LYS A 37 5.50 -7.30 -11.45
N PHE A 38 5.31 -6.40 -10.51
CA PHE A 38 5.43 -4.96 -10.69
C PHE A 38 6.31 -4.38 -9.59
N PRO A 39 7.65 -4.46 -9.76
CA PRO A 39 8.59 -4.07 -8.70
C PRO A 39 8.47 -2.62 -8.24
N ASP A 40 7.90 -1.75 -9.09
CA ASP A 40 7.73 -0.33 -8.75
C ASP A 40 6.52 -0.04 -7.88
N THR A 41 5.76 -1.07 -7.51
CA THR A 41 4.59 -0.91 -6.66
C THR A 41 5.00 -0.44 -5.27
N LEU A 42 4.31 0.58 -4.79
CA LEU A 42 4.48 1.06 -3.42
C LEU A 42 3.65 0.21 -2.48
N LEU A 43 4.29 -0.39 -1.50
CA LEU A 43 3.62 -1.20 -0.49
C LEU A 43 3.54 -0.42 0.83
N VAL A 44 2.33 -0.20 1.29
CA VAL A 44 2.06 0.50 2.54
C VAL A 44 1.34 -0.45 3.48
N PHE A 45 1.93 -0.67 4.64
CA PHE A 45 1.31 -1.51 5.67
C PHE A 45 0.55 -0.62 6.64
N VAL A 46 -0.76 -0.80 6.71
CA VAL A 46 -1.60 -0.04 7.63
C VAL A 46 -1.77 -0.86 8.90
N CYS A 47 -1.37 -0.30 10.02
CA CYS A 47 -1.46 -1.03 11.28
C CYS A 47 -2.00 -0.15 12.41
N PRO A 48 -2.62 -0.77 13.43
CA PRO A 48 -3.06 -0.03 14.61
C PRO A 48 -1.85 0.41 15.43
N PRO A 49 -2.03 1.35 16.36
CA PRO A 49 -0.91 1.79 17.20
C PRO A 49 -0.41 0.70 18.15
N SER A 50 -1.24 -0.29 18.43
CA SER A 50 -0.84 -1.45 19.24
C SER A 50 -1.80 -2.60 19.00
N MET A 51 -1.38 -3.80 19.35
CA MET A 51 -2.27 -4.96 19.27
C MET A 51 -3.41 -4.86 20.28
N ALA A 52 -3.17 -4.25 21.43
CA ALA A 52 -4.21 -4.03 22.43
C ALA A 52 -5.30 -3.12 21.86
N GLU A 53 -4.92 -2.08 21.13
CA GLU A 53 -5.88 -1.19 20.50
C GLU A 53 -6.66 -1.90 19.40
N LEU A 54 -6.00 -2.76 18.63
CA LEU A 54 -6.69 -3.56 17.61
C LEU A 54 -7.79 -4.41 18.26
N LYS A 55 -7.46 -5.09 19.35
CA LYS A 55 -8.43 -5.90 20.06
C LYS A 55 -9.58 -5.06 20.56
N ASN A 56 -9.29 -3.90 21.15
CA ASN A 56 -10.33 -3.00 21.65
C ASN A 56 -11.27 -2.56 20.53
N ARG A 57 -10.74 -2.24 19.36
CA ARG A 57 -11.55 -1.83 18.21
C ARG A 57 -12.45 -2.96 17.71
N LEU A 58 -11.92 -4.18 17.67
CA LEU A 58 -12.70 -5.34 17.25
C LEU A 58 -13.84 -5.66 18.24
N VAL A 59 -13.54 -5.63 19.53
CA VAL A 59 -14.52 -5.87 20.57
C VAL A 59 -15.56 -4.73 20.62
N GLY A 60 -15.09 -3.49 20.47
CA GLY A 60 -15.94 -2.30 20.56
C GLY A 60 -17.02 -2.22 19.50
N ARG A 61 -16.85 -2.89 18.36
CA ARG A 61 -17.89 -2.92 17.33
C ARG A 61 -19.14 -3.63 17.79
N GLY A 62 -19.01 -4.63 18.68
CA GLY A 62 -20.14 -5.34 19.26
C GLY A 62 -20.97 -6.15 18.28
N THR A 63 -20.54 -6.26 17.04
CA THR A 63 -21.31 -6.91 15.97
C THR A 63 -20.80 -8.31 15.64
N GLU A 64 -19.70 -8.74 16.24
CA GLU A 64 -19.07 -10.00 15.88
C GLU A 64 -18.90 -10.91 17.08
N THR A 65 -18.88 -12.22 16.83
CA THR A 65 -18.68 -13.20 17.86
C THR A 65 -17.22 -13.23 18.32
N LEU A 66 -16.99 -13.78 19.50
CA LEU A 66 -15.64 -13.92 20.04
C LEU A 66 -14.76 -14.76 19.12
N ASP A 67 -15.30 -15.79 18.50
CA ASP A 67 -14.55 -16.64 17.56
C ASP A 67 -14.06 -15.86 16.36
N VAL A 68 -14.89 -14.96 15.82
CA VAL A 68 -14.51 -14.11 14.69
C VAL A 68 -13.42 -13.14 15.10
N ILE A 69 -13.57 -12.52 16.27
CA ILE A 69 -12.57 -11.59 16.81
C ILE A 69 -11.23 -12.29 16.98
N ASN A 70 -11.22 -13.47 17.57
CA ASN A 70 -10.00 -14.24 17.77
C ASN A 70 -9.37 -14.66 16.45
N GLY A 71 -10.17 -14.97 15.44
CA GLY A 71 -9.69 -15.29 14.11
C GLY A 71 -8.99 -14.10 13.46
N ARG A 72 -9.55 -12.92 13.63
CA ARG A 72 -8.94 -11.69 13.09
C ARG A 72 -7.67 -11.33 13.81
N LEU A 73 -7.60 -11.56 15.12
CA LEU A 73 -6.38 -11.32 15.89
C LEU A 73 -5.26 -12.26 15.44
N ARG A 74 -5.57 -13.53 15.20
CA ARG A 74 -4.59 -14.49 14.71
C ARG A 74 -4.07 -14.08 13.34
N ARG A 75 -4.96 -13.63 12.46
CA ARG A 75 -4.56 -13.16 11.13
C ARG A 75 -3.63 -11.95 11.25
N ALA A 76 -3.94 -11.02 12.14
CA ALA A 76 -3.09 -9.86 12.36
C ALA A 76 -1.69 -10.27 12.85
N VAL A 77 -1.60 -11.30 13.70
CA VAL A 77 -0.32 -11.82 14.14
C VAL A 77 0.47 -12.38 12.95
N GLU A 78 -0.16 -13.15 12.11
CA GLU A 78 0.50 -13.71 10.92
C GLU A 78 0.96 -12.61 9.98
N GLU A 79 0.11 -11.63 9.70
CA GLU A 79 0.43 -10.53 8.81
C GLU A 79 1.57 -9.67 9.36
N SER A 80 1.63 -9.50 10.68
CA SER A 80 2.67 -8.70 11.29
C SER A 80 4.07 -9.25 11.04
N ARG A 81 4.17 -10.55 10.82
CA ARG A 81 5.45 -11.20 10.55
C ARG A 81 6.06 -10.78 9.22
N GLY A 82 5.25 -10.30 8.30
CA GLY A 82 5.70 -9.85 6.98
C GLY A 82 5.71 -8.34 6.82
N MET A 83 5.37 -7.59 7.87
CA MET A 83 5.25 -6.13 7.72
C MET A 83 6.56 -5.45 7.38
N ASP A 84 7.68 -6.04 7.73
CA ASP A 84 9.00 -5.50 7.43
C ASP A 84 9.35 -5.56 5.94
N LYS A 85 8.54 -6.23 5.14
CA LYS A 85 8.72 -6.28 3.67
C LYS A 85 8.06 -5.11 2.95
N TYR A 86 7.29 -4.31 3.66
CA TYR A 86 6.61 -3.16 3.09
C TYR A 86 7.52 -1.95 3.05
N ASP A 87 7.18 -0.99 2.19
CA ASP A 87 7.98 0.22 2.03
C ASP A 87 7.72 1.24 3.12
N TYR A 88 6.47 1.33 3.56
CA TYR A 88 6.05 2.30 4.58
C TYR A 88 5.11 1.66 5.57
N LEU A 89 5.17 2.15 6.80
CA LEU A 89 4.19 1.85 7.83
C LEU A 89 3.28 3.06 7.99
N LEU A 90 1.98 2.81 7.99
CA LEU A 90 0.99 3.83 8.23
C LEU A 90 0.25 3.46 9.50
N ILE A 91 0.49 4.21 10.56
CA ILE A 91 -0.12 3.91 11.86
C ILE A 91 -1.49 4.59 11.92
N ASN A 92 -2.53 3.76 11.96
CA ASN A 92 -3.91 4.23 11.99
C ASN A 92 -4.37 4.48 13.42
N ASP A 93 -3.96 5.63 13.96
CA ASP A 93 -4.40 6.08 15.27
C ASP A 93 -5.53 7.10 15.12
N ASP A 94 -5.24 8.20 14.45
CA ASP A 94 -6.23 9.20 14.06
C ASP A 94 -6.50 9.06 12.57
N LEU A 95 -7.77 8.86 12.19
CA LEU A 95 -8.10 8.59 10.80
C LEU A 95 -7.72 9.73 9.86
N GLU A 96 -8.01 10.98 10.25
CA GLU A 96 -7.72 12.13 9.38
C GLU A 96 -6.23 12.31 9.19
N GLU A 97 -5.45 12.20 10.25
CA GLU A 97 -3.99 12.28 10.16
C GLU A 97 -3.44 11.15 9.30
N CYS A 98 -4.00 9.96 9.45
CA CYS A 98 -3.59 8.78 8.69
C CYS A 98 -3.81 9.01 7.19
N VAL A 99 -4.97 9.53 6.81
CA VAL A 99 -5.29 9.83 5.41
C VAL A 99 -4.36 10.89 4.85
N ASP A 100 -4.11 11.96 5.62
CA ASP A 100 -3.21 13.02 5.20
C ASP A 100 -1.79 12.50 4.99
N THR A 101 -1.32 11.66 5.90
CA THR A 101 0.02 11.07 5.80
C THR A 101 0.13 10.18 4.57
N LEU A 102 -0.88 9.37 4.30
CA LEU A 102 -0.90 8.54 3.10
C LEU A 102 -0.87 9.40 1.84
N HIS A 103 -1.66 10.46 1.81
CA HIS A 103 -1.70 11.36 0.66
C HIS A 103 -0.34 12.01 0.42
N GLU A 104 0.32 12.48 1.48
CA GLU A 104 1.66 13.05 1.37
C GLU A 104 2.68 12.03 0.89
N THR A 105 2.57 10.79 1.38
CA THR A 105 3.45 9.71 0.95
C THR A 105 3.32 9.47 -0.56
N ILE A 106 2.10 9.43 -1.06
CA ILE A 106 1.84 9.24 -2.49
C ILE A 106 2.44 10.41 -3.29
N ARG A 107 2.27 11.63 -2.81
CA ARG A 107 2.83 12.81 -3.48
C ARG A 107 4.36 12.76 -3.53
N CYS A 108 4.99 12.37 -2.44
CA CYS A 108 6.45 12.24 -2.40
C CYS A 108 6.93 11.14 -3.35
N GLU A 109 6.21 10.03 -3.41
CA GLU A 109 6.58 8.93 -4.30
C GLU A 109 6.59 9.36 -5.78
N ARG A 110 5.70 10.27 -6.16
CA ARG A 110 5.69 10.80 -7.53
C ARG A 110 6.97 11.55 -7.88
N MET A 111 7.68 12.05 -6.87
CA MET A 111 8.93 12.80 -7.08
C MET A 111 10.18 11.92 -7.10
N ARG A 112 10.04 10.63 -6.88
CA ARG A 112 11.20 9.73 -6.93
C ARG A 112 11.81 9.78 -8.34
N THR A 113 13.12 9.89 -8.39
CA THR A 113 13.84 9.92 -9.67
C THR A 113 13.48 8.72 -10.53
N SER A 114 13.38 7.56 -9.92
CA SER A 114 13.07 6.32 -10.63
C SER A 114 11.69 6.31 -11.29
N ARG A 115 10.78 7.16 -10.84
CA ARG A 115 9.44 7.29 -11.43
C ARG A 115 9.36 8.38 -12.50
N ASN A 116 10.45 9.11 -12.72
CA ASN A 116 10.49 10.25 -13.64
C ASN A 116 11.56 10.05 -14.72
N HIS A 117 11.64 8.83 -15.22
CA HIS A 117 12.66 8.44 -16.19
C HIS A 117 12.67 9.32 -17.45
N ASP A 118 11.50 9.62 -18.00
CA ASP A 118 11.42 10.42 -19.23
C ASP A 118 11.92 11.84 -18.99
N PHE A 119 11.56 12.44 -17.88
CA PHE A 119 12.04 13.78 -17.54
C PHE A 119 13.54 13.79 -17.35
N VAL A 120 14.06 12.81 -16.61
CA VAL A 120 15.51 12.69 -16.36
C VAL A 120 16.26 12.57 -17.67
N SER A 121 15.81 11.69 -18.57
CA SER A 121 16.45 11.49 -19.87
C SER A 121 16.44 12.77 -20.71
N ARG A 122 15.33 13.50 -20.68
CA ARG A 122 15.20 14.75 -21.43
C ARG A 122 16.20 15.79 -20.93
N ILE A 123 16.28 15.98 -19.62
CA ILE A 123 17.20 16.95 -19.03
C ILE A 123 18.65 16.58 -19.34
N GLN A 124 18.97 15.29 -19.24
CA GLN A 124 20.34 14.85 -19.55
C GLN A 124 20.74 15.14 -21.00
N LYS A 125 19.82 14.94 -21.94
CA LYS A 125 20.07 15.24 -23.35
C LYS A 125 20.22 16.74 -23.57
N GLU A 126 19.35 17.52 -22.98
CA GLU A 126 19.42 18.98 -23.10
C GLU A 126 20.72 19.51 -22.50
N ALA A 127 21.14 18.96 -21.37
CA ALA A 127 22.39 19.37 -20.74
C ALA A 127 23.61 19.13 -21.62
N GLU A 128 23.64 18.02 -22.35
CA GLU A 128 24.75 17.71 -23.25
C GLU A 128 24.92 18.78 -24.33
N ALA A 129 23.86 19.43 -24.76
CA ALA A 129 23.91 20.46 -25.80
C ALA A 129 24.69 21.69 -25.36
N PHE A 130 25.00 21.83 -24.08
CA PHE A 130 25.77 22.96 -23.57
C PHE A 130 27.26 22.67 -23.44
N LEU A 131 27.69 21.48 -23.83
CA LEU A 131 29.11 21.13 -23.86
C LEU A 131 29.72 21.49 -25.21
#